data_903c54176f4098b60d3fcda5719c44d6
#
_entry.id   903c54176f4098b60d3fcda5719c44d6
#
_cell.length_a   1.000
_cell.length_b   1.000
_cell.length_c   1.000
_cell.angle_alpha   90.00
_cell.angle_beta   90.00
_cell.angle_gamma   90.00
#
_symmetry.space_group_name_H-M   'P 1'
#
loop_
_entity.id
_entity.type
_entity.pdbx_description
1 polymer ?
#
loop_
_entity_poly.entity_id
_entity_poly.type
_entity_poly.pdbx_seq_one_letter_code
_entity_poly.pdbx_strand_id
1 'polypeptide(L)'
;MEMVWPGATGKRQMTRAALLAAGALLCVLAAALAGGIVLPASAAASPASVDDLQAQARDVKREVARLDQRAEVLTEKYNVARAALDALNIRLEESRRDLERAQVQLDAAQALRGARLAAMYKSDGYSVLDVLLNLSDIGEADTQLGYFRSIDEADQETVIRVAAMESQIQTLTRQMDKDRADALESEMALRGQQAGIEDELAARETLLADLDSRVKKLLAQQAQLDAEASARLAKAAGVDLATISGTPVQISIVKETMKYLGIPYVWAGATPSGGFDCSGLVLYVYAKFGVQFPHGATMQAHMGDPVSLSQAQPADLVFFGYPAFYHHVGIYIGNGLFIEAPHTGDVVKVSQLAGRGCTLICRYPIRLP
;
A
#
# COMPACT_ATOMS: atom_id res chain seq x y z
N MET A 1 -21.03 7.06 31.79
CA MET A 1 -21.33 8.42 31.31
C MET A 1 -21.25 8.35 29.80
N GLU A 2 -22.43 7.97 29.22
CA GLU A 2 -22.60 7.71 27.79
C GLU A 2 -22.66 9.02 27.04
N MET A 3 -21.81 9.15 26.01
CA MET A 3 -21.84 10.30 25.10
C MET A 3 -22.56 9.90 23.81
N VAL A 4 -23.80 10.34 23.70
CA VAL A 4 -24.71 10.20 22.57
C VAL A 4 -24.26 11.15 21.46
N TRP A 5 -24.02 10.65 20.25
CA TRP A 5 -23.78 11.45 19.04
C TRP A 5 -25.11 11.82 18.38
N PRO A 6 -25.35 13.09 18.00
CA PRO A 6 -26.55 13.46 17.25
C PRO A 6 -26.38 13.17 15.77
N GLY A 7 -27.36 12.49 15.20
CA GLY A 7 -27.47 12.21 13.77
C GLY A 7 -27.66 13.49 12.96
N ALA A 8 -26.89 13.64 11.90
CA ALA A 8 -27.01 14.70 10.90
C ALA A 8 -27.73 14.16 9.66
N THR A 9 -29.06 14.33 9.62
CA THR A 9 -29.84 14.27 8.38
C THR A 9 -29.68 15.60 7.64
N GLY A 10 -28.70 15.67 6.74
CA GLY A 10 -28.51 16.81 5.83
C GLY A 10 -28.92 16.47 4.41
N LYS A 11 -30.20 16.60 4.07
CA LYS A 11 -30.64 16.68 2.65
C LYS A 11 -30.06 17.94 2.04
N ARG A 12 -29.00 17.83 1.23
CA ARG A 12 -28.53 18.93 0.39
C ARG A 12 -29.55 19.17 -0.72
N GLN A 13 -30.23 20.29 -0.63
CA GLN A 13 -31.01 20.89 -1.72
C GLN A 13 -30.05 21.25 -2.86
N MET A 14 -30.18 20.58 -4.01
CA MET A 14 -29.55 20.98 -5.24
C MET A 14 -30.16 22.30 -5.71
N THR A 15 -29.37 23.33 -5.76
CA THR A 15 -29.71 24.67 -6.24
C THR A 15 -30.04 24.70 -7.73
N ARG A 16 -31.03 25.48 -8.08
CA ARG A 16 -31.67 25.71 -9.40
C ARG A 16 -30.76 26.32 -10.48
N ALA A 17 -29.50 25.98 -10.59
CA ALA A 17 -28.58 26.53 -11.59
C ALA A 17 -28.29 25.60 -12.79
N ALA A 18 -28.84 24.38 -12.84
CA ALA A 18 -28.62 23.42 -13.94
C ALA A 18 -29.79 23.31 -14.93
N LEU A 19 -30.72 24.28 -14.95
CA LEU A 19 -31.95 24.23 -15.77
C LEU A 19 -32.04 25.36 -16.83
N LEU A 20 -30.92 25.91 -17.27
CA LEU A 20 -30.90 26.98 -18.29
C LEU A 20 -30.01 26.68 -19.52
N ALA A 21 -29.64 25.43 -19.77
CA ALA A 21 -28.91 25.04 -20.99
C ALA A 21 -29.70 24.15 -21.97
N ALA A 22 -31.00 23.95 -21.77
CA ALA A 22 -31.86 23.11 -22.65
C ALA A 22 -32.96 23.91 -23.35
N GLY A 23 -32.76 25.21 -23.60
CA GLY A 23 -33.79 26.10 -24.15
C GLY A 23 -33.41 26.88 -25.40
N ALA A 24 -32.63 26.31 -26.33
CA ALA A 24 -32.32 27.02 -27.58
C ALA A 24 -32.23 26.06 -28.78
N LEU A 25 -33.26 25.22 -28.97
CA LEU A 25 -33.45 24.51 -30.25
C LEU A 25 -34.92 24.19 -30.51
N LEU A 26 -35.77 25.21 -30.49
CA LEU A 26 -37.19 25.03 -30.87
C LEU A 26 -37.77 26.37 -31.36
N CYS A 27 -37.24 26.90 -32.49
CA CYS A 27 -37.87 27.98 -33.25
C CYS A 27 -37.31 28.01 -34.68
N VAL A 28 -37.50 26.96 -35.48
CA VAL A 28 -37.53 27.02 -36.94
C VAL A 28 -38.40 25.89 -37.46
N LEU A 29 -39.71 26.02 -37.36
CA LEU A 29 -40.66 25.15 -38.04
C LEU A 29 -41.99 25.86 -38.20
N ALA A 30 -42.01 26.89 -39.04
CA ALA A 30 -43.28 27.42 -39.59
C ALA A 30 -42.97 28.28 -40.83
N ALA A 31 -42.66 27.65 -41.96
CA ALA A 31 -42.90 28.21 -43.31
C ALA A 31 -42.38 27.26 -44.38
N ALA A 32 -43.20 26.33 -44.82
CA ALA A 32 -43.12 25.75 -46.18
C ALA A 32 -44.29 24.76 -46.40
N LEU A 33 -45.48 25.30 -46.52
CA LEU A 33 -46.55 24.62 -47.27
C LEU A 33 -46.44 25.07 -48.73
N ALA A 34 -46.21 24.11 -49.63
CA ALA A 34 -46.22 24.16 -51.07
C ALA A 34 -44.85 23.95 -51.74
N GLY A 35 -44.48 22.73 -51.86
CA GLY A 35 -43.34 22.26 -52.68
C GLY A 35 -42.97 20.87 -52.27
N GLY A 36 -43.26 19.85 -53.07
CA GLY A 36 -42.94 18.47 -52.80
C GLY A 36 -41.43 18.26 -52.62
N ILE A 37 -40.98 18.41 -51.38
CA ILE A 37 -39.62 18.00 -50.99
C ILE A 37 -39.69 16.51 -50.72
N VAL A 38 -39.18 15.77 -51.68
CA VAL A 38 -38.75 14.38 -51.47
C VAL A 38 -37.72 14.46 -50.32
N LEU A 39 -38.15 14.13 -49.12
CA LEU A 39 -37.21 13.88 -48.02
C LEU A 39 -36.24 12.78 -48.47
N PRO A 40 -34.93 13.01 -48.45
CA PRO A 40 -34.02 11.92 -48.67
C PRO A 40 -34.36 10.84 -47.64
N ALA A 41 -34.67 9.65 -48.13
CA ALA A 41 -34.83 8.47 -47.26
C ALA A 41 -33.70 8.53 -46.27
N SER A 42 -34.06 8.56 -44.98
CA SER A 42 -33.11 8.35 -43.88
C SER A 42 -32.13 7.30 -44.33
N ALA A 43 -30.88 7.67 -44.53
CA ALA A 43 -29.84 6.71 -44.83
C ALA A 43 -29.82 5.78 -43.60
N ALA A 44 -30.50 4.65 -43.74
CA ALA A 44 -30.35 3.57 -42.80
C ALA A 44 -28.84 3.28 -42.77
N ALA A 45 -28.20 3.57 -41.65
CA ALA A 45 -26.79 3.30 -41.46
C ALA A 45 -26.55 1.88 -41.95
N SER A 46 -25.74 1.73 -42.99
CA SER A 46 -25.39 0.39 -43.52
C SER A 46 -24.93 -0.45 -42.33
N PRO A 47 -25.39 -1.71 -42.21
CA PRO A 47 -24.94 -2.54 -41.11
C PRO A 47 -23.43 -2.58 -41.14
N ALA A 48 -22.79 -2.21 -40.03
CA ALA A 48 -21.33 -2.19 -39.90
C ALA A 48 -20.77 -3.53 -40.42
N SER A 49 -19.77 -3.47 -41.29
CA SER A 49 -19.15 -4.67 -41.81
C SER A 49 -18.51 -5.47 -40.66
N VAL A 50 -18.30 -6.77 -40.86
CA VAL A 50 -17.62 -7.62 -39.87
C VAL A 50 -16.23 -7.04 -39.55
N ASP A 51 -15.55 -6.50 -40.55
CA ASP A 51 -14.24 -5.86 -40.40
C ASP A 51 -14.31 -4.61 -39.54
N ASP A 52 -15.36 -3.79 -39.68
CA ASP A 52 -15.58 -2.60 -38.86
C ASP A 52 -15.82 -2.98 -37.38
N LEU A 53 -16.64 -4.01 -37.13
CA LEU A 53 -16.90 -4.50 -35.79
C LEU A 53 -15.64 -5.09 -35.12
N GLN A 54 -14.81 -5.81 -35.92
CA GLN A 54 -13.53 -6.31 -35.41
C GLN A 54 -12.54 -5.19 -35.15
N ALA A 55 -12.53 -4.15 -35.97
CA ALA A 55 -11.69 -2.96 -35.71
C ALA A 55 -12.12 -2.27 -34.41
N GLN A 56 -13.41 -2.04 -34.19
CA GLN A 56 -13.94 -1.49 -32.95
C GLN A 56 -13.60 -2.36 -31.75
N ALA A 57 -13.75 -3.68 -31.86
CA ALA A 57 -13.38 -4.60 -30.77
C ALA A 57 -11.88 -4.51 -30.41
N ARG A 58 -11.01 -4.37 -31.41
CA ARG A 58 -9.55 -4.17 -31.18
C ARG A 58 -9.28 -2.82 -30.50
N ASP A 59 -9.96 -1.75 -30.90
CA ASP A 59 -9.79 -0.43 -30.32
C ASP A 59 -10.25 -0.40 -28.87
N VAL A 60 -11.42 -0.96 -28.60
CA VAL A 60 -11.93 -1.11 -27.23
C VAL A 60 -10.98 -1.94 -26.37
N LYS A 61 -10.49 -3.08 -26.89
CA LYS A 61 -9.52 -3.91 -26.15
C LYS A 61 -8.26 -3.12 -25.79
N ARG A 62 -7.75 -2.25 -26.70
CA ARG A 62 -6.60 -1.38 -26.41
C ARG A 62 -6.91 -0.33 -25.35
N GLU A 63 -8.09 0.30 -25.41
CA GLU A 63 -8.48 1.30 -24.43
C GLU A 63 -8.73 0.68 -23.05
N VAL A 64 -9.39 -0.47 -22.98
CA VAL A 64 -9.55 -1.24 -21.73
C VAL A 64 -8.18 -1.58 -21.14
N ALA A 65 -7.25 -2.12 -21.95
CA ALA A 65 -5.90 -2.43 -21.49
C ALA A 65 -5.15 -1.19 -20.95
N ARG A 66 -5.39 -0.02 -21.54
CA ARG A 66 -4.81 1.25 -21.07
C ARG A 66 -5.40 1.70 -19.73
N LEU A 67 -6.70 1.53 -19.53
CA LEU A 67 -7.38 1.83 -18.27
C LEU A 67 -6.91 0.86 -17.18
N ASP A 68 -6.85 -0.44 -17.49
CA ASP A 68 -6.37 -1.48 -16.59
C ASP A 68 -4.91 -1.19 -16.15
N GLN A 69 -4.02 -0.85 -17.08
CA GLN A 69 -2.63 -0.49 -16.75
C GLN A 69 -2.54 0.74 -15.85
N ARG A 70 -3.38 1.76 -16.07
CA ARG A 70 -3.41 2.94 -15.18
C ARG A 70 -3.91 2.57 -13.78
N ALA A 71 -4.93 1.73 -13.69
CA ALA A 71 -5.43 1.23 -12.42
C ALA A 71 -4.34 0.42 -11.67
N GLU A 72 -3.57 -0.42 -12.36
CA GLU A 72 -2.43 -1.14 -11.77
C GLU A 72 -1.36 -0.20 -11.21
N VAL A 73 -0.98 0.83 -11.98
CA VAL A 73 -0.01 1.84 -11.54
C VAL A 73 -0.51 2.58 -10.29
N LEU A 74 -1.79 2.94 -10.23
CA LEU A 74 -2.38 3.58 -9.05
C LEU A 74 -2.47 2.61 -7.87
N THR A 75 -2.80 1.35 -8.12
CA THR A 75 -2.83 0.28 -7.12
C THR A 75 -1.46 0.11 -6.45
N GLU A 76 -0.40 0.07 -7.24
CA GLU A 76 0.96 -0.04 -6.69
C GLU A 76 1.34 1.19 -5.85
N LYS A 77 1.02 2.40 -6.32
CA LYS A 77 1.23 3.63 -5.53
C LYS A 77 0.46 3.59 -4.22
N TYR A 78 -0.78 3.12 -4.25
CA TYR A 78 -1.59 2.93 -3.06
C TYR A 78 -0.94 1.94 -2.08
N ASN A 79 -0.49 0.78 -2.57
CA ASN A 79 0.13 -0.25 -1.73
C ASN A 79 1.43 0.25 -1.08
N VAL A 80 2.29 0.96 -1.84
CA VAL A 80 3.52 1.59 -1.31
C VAL A 80 3.19 2.64 -0.25
N ALA A 81 2.23 3.52 -0.52
CA ALA A 81 1.82 4.57 0.42
C ALA A 81 1.17 3.96 1.68
N ARG A 82 0.38 2.89 1.53
CA ARG A 82 -0.22 2.17 2.64
C ARG A 82 0.82 1.55 3.56
N ALA A 83 1.83 0.87 3.01
CA ALA A 83 2.92 0.30 3.79
C ALA A 83 3.74 1.37 4.51
N ALA A 84 3.96 2.53 3.87
CA ALA A 84 4.63 3.67 4.50
C ALA A 84 3.81 4.22 5.69
N LEU A 85 2.49 4.35 5.54
CA LEU A 85 1.60 4.77 6.62
C LEU A 85 1.58 3.78 7.78
N ASP A 86 1.53 2.48 7.49
CA ASP A 86 1.58 1.44 8.53
C ASP A 86 2.90 1.49 9.31
N ALA A 87 4.05 1.71 8.64
CA ALA A 87 5.34 1.90 9.28
C ALA A 87 5.40 3.18 10.14
N LEU A 88 4.78 4.27 9.69
CA LEU A 88 4.65 5.50 10.47
C LEU A 88 3.81 5.28 11.74
N ASN A 89 2.70 4.57 11.63
CA ASN A 89 1.83 4.25 12.76
C ASN A 89 2.56 3.40 13.82
N ILE A 90 3.34 2.40 13.40
CA ILE A 90 4.17 1.60 14.32
C ILE A 90 5.17 2.50 15.06
N ARG A 91 5.88 3.37 14.32
CA ARG A 91 6.85 4.30 14.91
C ARG A 91 6.20 5.31 15.88
N LEU A 92 5.01 5.78 15.58
CA LEU A 92 4.22 6.65 16.46
C LEU A 92 3.90 5.95 17.79
N GLU A 93 3.47 4.69 17.75
CA GLU A 93 3.19 3.90 18.95
C GLU A 93 4.46 3.62 19.77
N GLU A 94 5.59 3.36 19.13
CA GLU A 94 6.89 3.20 19.80
C GLU A 94 7.32 4.52 20.47
N SER A 95 7.28 5.62 19.74
CA SER A 95 7.62 6.95 20.26
C SER A 95 6.72 7.36 21.44
N ARG A 96 5.44 7.02 21.39
CA ARG A 96 4.49 7.25 22.48
C ARG A 96 4.89 6.50 23.76
N ARG A 97 5.25 5.23 23.62
CA ARG A 97 5.74 4.41 24.76
C ARG A 97 7.06 4.96 25.33
N ASP A 98 7.95 5.42 24.46
CA ASP A 98 9.22 6.01 24.88
C ASP A 98 9.01 7.32 25.63
N LEU A 99 8.11 8.16 25.13
CA LEU A 99 7.72 9.41 25.80
C LEU A 99 7.13 9.15 27.19
N GLU A 100 6.22 8.17 27.29
CA GLU A 100 5.62 7.79 28.57
C GLU A 100 6.67 7.29 29.57
N ARG A 101 7.62 6.45 29.14
CA ARG A 101 8.74 5.99 29.96
C ARG A 101 9.65 7.12 30.40
N ALA A 102 9.98 8.05 29.49
CA ALA A 102 10.80 9.20 29.80
C ALA A 102 10.10 10.13 30.81
N GLN A 103 8.80 10.33 30.69
CA GLN A 103 8.01 11.14 31.62
C GLN A 103 8.00 10.54 33.05
N VAL A 104 7.76 9.21 33.15
CA VAL A 104 7.82 8.51 34.46
C VAL A 104 9.20 8.66 35.12
N GLN A 105 10.27 8.55 34.33
CA GLN A 105 11.64 8.73 34.87
C GLN A 105 11.89 10.14 35.27
N LEU A 106 11.42 11.15 34.52
CA LEU A 106 11.55 12.57 34.88
C LEU A 106 10.79 12.87 36.18
N ASP A 107 9.55 12.40 36.30
CA ASP A 107 8.72 12.62 37.50
C ASP A 107 9.41 12.02 38.77
N ALA A 108 9.97 10.83 38.65
CA ALA A 108 10.72 10.17 39.71
C ALA A 108 11.99 10.96 40.11
N ALA A 109 12.74 11.45 39.11
CA ALA A 109 13.94 12.26 39.36
C ALA A 109 13.60 13.63 40.00
N GLN A 110 12.54 14.26 39.53
CA GLN A 110 12.04 15.51 40.11
C GLN A 110 11.52 15.32 41.56
N ALA A 111 10.82 14.23 41.84
CA ALA A 111 10.35 13.87 43.17
C ALA A 111 11.54 13.67 44.14
N LEU A 112 12.57 12.94 43.70
CA LEU A 112 13.79 12.73 44.49
C LEU A 112 14.48 14.05 44.81
N ARG A 113 14.65 14.91 43.78
CA ARG A 113 15.23 16.27 43.98
C ARG A 113 14.40 17.12 44.94
N GLY A 114 13.07 17.08 44.80
CA GLY A 114 12.16 17.81 45.68
C GLY A 114 12.24 17.35 47.14
N ALA A 115 12.28 16.04 47.38
CA ALA A 115 12.43 15.46 48.71
C ALA A 115 13.76 15.86 49.33
N ARG A 116 14.83 15.93 48.56
CA ARG A 116 16.15 16.30 49.01
C ARG A 116 16.23 17.79 49.38
N LEU A 117 15.71 18.68 48.53
CA LEU A 117 15.60 20.12 48.82
C LEU A 117 14.78 20.37 50.08
N ALA A 118 13.68 19.63 50.27
CA ALA A 118 12.86 19.72 51.48
C ALA A 118 13.62 19.24 52.74
N ALA A 119 14.44 18.21 52.61
CA ALA A 119 15.30 17.73 53.70
C ALA A 119 16.38 18.75 54.08
N MET A 120 17.03 19.36 53.09
CA MET A 120 18.00 20.44 53.29
C MET A 120 17.37 21.65 53.97
N TYR A 121 16.17 22.06 53.61
CA TYR A 121 15.44 23.16 54.21
C TYR A 121 15.03 22.87 55.68
N LYS A 122 14.68 21.62 56.00
CA LYS A 122 14.23 21.18 57.33
C LYS A 122 15.38 20.92 58.29
N SER A 123 16.57 20.67 57.79
CA SER A 123 17.77 20.47 58.62
C SER A 123 18.35 21.81 59.05
N ASP A 124 17.60 22.58 59.82
CA ASP A 124 17.97 23.90 60.45
C ASP A 124 19.46 24.23 60.34
N GLY A 125 19.89 24.59 59.10
CA GLY A 125 21.17 25.28 58.86
C GLY A 125 22.42 24.71 59.52
N TYR A 126 22.59 23.38 59.70
CA TYR A 126 23.91 22.81 59.97
C TYR A 126 24.84 23.18 58.81
N SER A 127 25.45 24.32 58.93
CA SER A 127 26.44 24.79 57.99
C SER A 127 27.59 23.77 58.01
N VAL A 128 28.21 23.51 56.86
CA VAL A 128 29.49 22.79 56.77
C VAL A 128 30.45 23.36 57.86
N LEU A 129 30.33 24.62 58.13
CA LEU A 129 31.12 25.35 59.20
C LEU A 129 30.77 24.86 60.64
N ASP A 130 29.48 24.61 60.93
CA ASP A 130 29.06 24.11 62.24
C ASP A 130 29.54 22.69 62.50
N VAL A 131 29.52 21.84 61.43
CA VAL A 131 30.07 20.49 61.51
C VAL A 131 31.61 20.56 61.73
N LEU A 132 32.31 21.38 60.94
CA LEU A 132 33.77 21.53 61.08
C LEU A 132 34.25 22.13 62.40
N LEU A 133 33.47 23.05 62.99
CA LEU A 133 33.80 23.67 64.30
C LEU A 133 33.57 22.69 65.45
N ASN A 134 32.75 21.65 65.28
CA ASN A 134 32.48 20.66 66.37
C ASN A 134 33.29 19.34 66.21
N LEU A 135 34.23 19.26 65.26
CA LEU A 135 35.07 18.09 65.05
C LEU A 135 36.22 18.07 66.04
N SER A 136 36.48 16.91 66.65
CA SER A 136 37.52 16.71 67.65
C SER A 136 38.87 16.27 67.07
N ASP A 137 38.91 15.87 65.76
CA ASP A 137 40.10 15.35 65.06
C ASP A 137 40.12 15.78 63.59
N ILE A 138 41.33 16.07 63.08
CA ILE A 138 41.58 16.46 61.67
C ILE A 138 41.20 15.29 60.70
N GLY A 139 41.32 14.02 61.11
CA GLY A 139 40.93 12.85 60.31
C GLY A 139 39.41 12.73 60.12
N GLU A 140 38.64 13.16 61.14
CA GLU A 140 37.16 13.23 60.96
C GLU A 140 36.77 14.36 60.04
N ALA A 141 37.53 15.48 60.01
CA ALA A 141 37.27 16.60 59.11
C ALA A 141 37.40 16.21 57.65
N ASP A 142 38.41 15.43 57.24
CA ASP A 142 38.66 15.00 55.91
C ASP A 142 37.52 13.98 55.40
N THR A 143 37.12 13.10 56.32
CA THR A 143 36.02 12.18 56.09
C THR A 143 34.69 12.91 55.87
N GLN A 144 34.39 13.91 56.69
CA GLN A 144 33.17 14.72 56.57
C GLN A 144 33.17 15.59 55.33
N LEU A 145 34.29 16.22 55.00
CA LEU A 145 34.43 16.97 53.73
C LEU A 145 34.28 16.07 52.48
N GLY A 146 34.82 14.82 52.53
CA GLY A 146 34.62 13.84 51.50
C GLY A 146 33.14 13.48 51.32
N TYR A 147 32.42 13.33 52.44
CA TYR A 147 30.98 13.07 52.42
C TYR A 147 30.17 14.25 51.82
N PHE A 148 30.49 15.49 52.19
CA PHE A 148 29.86 16.68 51.61
C PHE A 148 30.13 16.83 50.11
N ARG A 149 31.37 16.54 49.65
CA ARG A 149 31.69 16.52 48.20
C ARG A 149 30.88 15.48 47.44
N SER A 150 30.78 14.26 47.99
CA SER A 150 30.01 13.19 47.32
C SER A 150 28.51 13.53 47.21
N ILE A 151 28.00 14.29 48.18
CA ILE A 151 26.64 14.82 48.19
C ILE A 151 26.47 15.87 47.09
N ASP A 152 27.37 16.85 46.97
CA ASP A 152 27.31 17.91 45.96
C ASP A 152 27.45 17.33 44.54
N GLU A 153 28.38 16.39 44.34
CA GLU A 153 28.53 15.67 43.06
C GLU A 153 27.24 14.91 42.65
N ALA A 154 26.59 14.21 43.58
CA ALA A 154 25.34 13.50 43.33
C ALA A 154 24.17 14.45 43.02
N ASP A 155 24.14 15.64 43.61
CA ASP A 155 23.15 16.68 43.32
C ASP A 155 23.36 17.30 41.95
N GLN A 156 24.59 17.60 41.57
CA GLN A 156 24.94 18.10 40.25
C GLN A 156 24.58 17.05 39.18
N GLU A 157 24.90 15.78 39.40
CA GLU A 157 24.53 14.70 38.49
C GLU A 157 23.00 14.58 38.30
N THR A 158 22.24 14.73 39.39
CA THR A 158 20.78 14.69 39.35
C THR A 158 20.19 15.85 38.52
N VAL A 159 20.74 17.08 38.69
CA VAL A 159 20.34 18.26 37.91
C VAL A 159 20.62 18.05 36.40
N ILE A 160 21.83 17.58 36.09
CA ILE A 160 22.21 17.27 34.69
C ILE A 160 21.29 16.20 34.11
N ARG A 161 20.98 15.15 34.85
CA ARG A 161 20.10 14.07 34.45
C ARG A 161 18.67 14.55 34.16
N VAL A 162 18.10 15.39 35.04
CA VAL A 162 16.77 15.98 34.82
C VAL A 162 16.76 16.84 33.55
N ALA A 163 17.76 17.71 33.37
CA ALA A 163 17.86 18.55 32.17
C ALA A 163 17.98 17.71 30.87
N ALA A 164 18.75 16.61 30.91
CA ALA A 164 18.89 15.70 29.81
C ALA A 164 17.56 14.99 29.48
N MET A 165 16.80 14.54 30.49
CA MET A 165 15.47 13.93 30.33
C MET A 165 14.47 14.93 29.74
N GLU A 166 14.44 16.17 30.21
CA GLU A 166 13.58 17.23 29.67
C GLU A 166 13.89 17.48 28.17
N SER A 167 15.17 17.56 27.81
CA SER A 167 15.60 17.69 26.40
C SER A 167 15.22 16.51 25.56
N GLN A 168 15.32 15.28 26.08
CA GLN A 168 14.90 14.06 25.42
C GLN A 168 13.38 14.06 25.16
N ILE A 169 12.58 14.41 26.15
CA ILE A 169 11.12 14.52 26.03
C ILE A 169 10.74 15.53 24.96
N GLN A 170 11.36 16.70 24.93
CA GLN A 170 11.12 17.71 23.90
C GLN A 170 11.47 17.21 22.51
N THR A 171 12.51 16.40 22.38
CA THR A 171 12.94 15.83 21.10
C THR A 171 11.96 14.76 20.63
N LEU A 172 11.55 13.86 21.52
CA LEU A 172 10.53 12.83 21.22
C LEU A 172 9.19 13.46 20.83
N THR A 173 8.76 14.49 21.56
CA THR A 173 7.50 15.20 21.24
C THR A 173 7.55 15.82 19.86
N ARG A 174 8.63 16.51 19.51
CA ARG A 174 8.80 17.11 18.17
C ARG A 174 8.82 16.05 17.07
N GLN A 175 9.45 14.89 17.32
CA GLN A 175 9.46 13.78 16.36
C GLN A 175 8.07 13.19 16.17
N MET A 176 7.32 12.99 17.27
CA MET A 176 5.92 12.51 17.20
C MET A 176 5.01 13.48 16.44
N ASP A 177 5.13 14.78 16.66
CA ASP A 177 4.33 15.78 15.95
C ASP A 177 4.61 15.73 14.44
N LYS A 178 5.88 15.57 14.06
CA LYS A 178 6.28 15.40 12.67
C LYS A 178 5.71 14.10 12.07
N ASP A 179 5.94 12.96 12.71
CA ASP A 179 5.46 11.66 12.23
C ASP A 179 3.93 11.63 12.10
N ARG A 180 3.22 12.36 12.99
CA ARG A 180 1.76 12.51 12.92
C ARG A 180 1.33 13.36 11.73
N ALA A 181 2.04 14.42 11.43
CA ALA A 181 1.79 15.24 10.24
C ALA A 181 2.02 14.45 8.95
N ASP A 182 3.15 13.71 8.87
CA ASP A 182 3.50 12.86 7.74
C ASP A 182 2.46 11.73 7.54
N ALA A 183 1.95 11.14 8.63
CA ALA A 183 0.89 10.13 8.58
C ALA A 183 -0.42 10.69 8.03
N LEU A 184 -0.81 11.89 8.45
CA LEU A 184 -2.02 12.56 7.96
C LEU A 184 -1.92 12.91 6.46
N GLU A 185 -0.76 13.39 6.01
CA GLU A 185 -0.49 13.65 4.59
C GLU A 185 -0.57 12.35 3.78
N SER A 186 0.04 11.27 4.27
CA SER A 186 -0.01 9.95 3.64
C SER A 186 -1.44 9.41 3.54
N GLU A 187 -2.26 9.62 4.57
CA GLU A 187 -3.67 9.21 4.57
C GLU A 187 -4.49 9.97 3.54
N MET A 188 -4.25 11.28 3.38
CA MET A 188 -4.89 12.09 2.34
C MET A 188 -4.47 11.65 0.94
N ALA A 189 -3.19 11.35 0.73
CA ALA A 189 -2.67 10.84 -0.54
C ALA A 189 -3.30 9.49 -0.89
N LEU A 190 -3.45 8.57 0.09
CA LEU A 190 -4.12 7.28 -0.09
C LEU A 190 -5.56 7.44 -0.57
N ARG A 191 -6.32 8.33 0.05
CA ARG A 191 -7.72 8.62 -0.37
C ARG A 191 -7.79 9.15 -1.80
N GLY A 192 -6.84 10.01 -2.19
CA GLY A 192 -6.75 10.51 -3.57
C GLY A 192 -6.42 9.41 -4.58
N GLN A 193 -5.53 8.49 -4.24
CA GLN A 193 -5.18 7.35 -5.08
C GLN A 193 -6.34 6.36 -5.21
N GLN A 194 -7.03 6.08 -4.11
CA GLN A 194 -8.21 5.23 -4.12
C GLN A 194 -9.31 5.81 -5.03
N ALA A 195 -9.62 7.09 -4.90
CA ALA A 195 -10.58 7.76 -5.77
C ALA A 195 -10.16 7.67 -7.25
N GLY A 196 -8.87 7.86 -7.55
CA GLY A 196 -8.34 7.71 -8.91
C GLY A 196 -8.50 6.30 -9.47
N ILE A 197 -8.33 5.26 -8.66
CA ILE A 197 -8.56 3.86 -9.07
C ILE A 197 -10.05 3.65 -9.35
N GLU A 198 -10.93 4.10 -8.47
CA GLU A 198 -12.38 4.00 -8.65
C GLU A 198 -12.84 4.70 -9.92
N ASP A 199 -12.29 5.88 -10.26
CA ASP A 199 -12.57 6.62 -11.49
C ASP A 199 -12.12 5.84 -12.75
N GLU A 200 -10.92 5.24 -12.75
CA GLU A 200 -10.45 4.43 -13.88
C GLU A 200 -11.30 3.16 -14.08
N LEU A 201 -11.73 2.52 -12.99
CA LEU A 201 -12.61 1.37 -13.04
C LEU A 201 -14.01 1.74 -13.53
N ALA A 202 -14.57 2.87 -13.08
CA ALA A 202 -15.86 3.40 -13.54
C ALA A 202 -15.82 3.78 -15.03
N ALA A 203 -14.72 4.39 -15.50
CA ALA A 203 -14.52 4.69 -16.91
C ALA A 203 -14.48 3.40 -17.76
N ARG A 204 -13.81 2.35 -17.27
CA ARG A 204 -13.79 1.03 -17.89
C ARG A 204 -15.20 0.40 -18.00
N GLU A 205 -15.96 0.45 -16.91
CA GLU A 205 -17.33 -0.06 -16.88
C GLU A 205 -18.23 0.68 -17.85
N THR A 206 -18.15 2.02 -17.87
CA THR A 206 -18.90 2.85 -18.80
C THR A 206 -18.57 2.52 -20.26
N LEU A 207 -17.28 2.42 -20.58
CA LEU A 207 -16.84 2.04 -21.92
C LEU A 207 -17.41 0.67 -22.35
N LEU A 208 -17.42 -0.31 -21.44
CA LEU A 208 -17.96 -1.64 -21.72
C LEU A 208 -19.49 -1.65 -21.77
N ALA A 209 -20.17 -0.79 -21.01
CA ALA A 209 -21.63 -0.67 -21.02
C ALA A 209 -22.15 -0.09 -22.33
N ASP A 210 -21.48 0.89 -22.90
CA ASP A 210 -21.89 1.61 -24.11
C ASP A 210 -21.63 0.85 -25.42
N LEU A 211 -20.99 -0.33 -25.34
CA LEU A 211 -20.67 -1.11 -26.52
C LEU A 211 -21.90 -1.72 -27.21
N ASP A 212 -21.87 -1.73 -28.53
CA ASP A 212 -22.81 -2.52 -29.33
C ASP A 212 -22.80 -4.00 -28.95
N SER A 213 -23.94 -4.63 -28.96
CA SER A 213 -24.11 -6.05 -28.57
C SER A 213 -23.24 -7.02 -29.39
N ARG A 214 -22.95 -6.69 -30.66
CA ARG A 214 -22.07 -7.47 -31.52
C ARG A 214 -20.60 -7.36 -31.08
N VAL A 215 -20.15 -6.16 -30.72
CA VAL A 215 -18.79 -5.93 -30.19
C VAL A 215 -18.64 -6.64 -28.85
N LYS A 216 -19.63 -6.54 -27.95
CA LYS A 216 -19.65 -7.32 -26.69
C LYS A 216 -19.48 -8.80 -26.91
N LYS A 217 -20.21 -9.37 -27.93
CA LYS A 217 -20.09 -10.78 -28.27
C LYS A 217 -18.71 -11.17 -28.79
N LEU A 218 -18.09 -10.32 -29.62
CA LEU A 218 -16.73 -10.57 -30.13
C LEU A 218 -15.70 -10.54 -28.99
N LEU A 219 -15.81 -9.57 -28.06
CA LEU A 219 -14.94 -9.48 -26.89
C LEU A 219 -15.10 -10.68 -25.96
N ALA A 220 -16.35 -11.15 -25.73
CA ALA A 220 -16.61 -12.33 -24.93
C ALA A 220 -16.03 -13.60 -25.57
N GLN A 221 -16.13 -13.76 -26.90
CA GLN A 221 -15.50 -14.87 -27.63
C GLN A 221 -13.97 -14.83 -27.50
N GLN A 222 -13.36 -13.64 -27.63
CA GLN A 222 -11.92 -13.49 -27.45
C GLN A 222 -11.49 -13.84 -26.04
N ALA A 223 -12.21 -13.36 -25.02
CA ALA A 223 -11.92 -13.68 -23.62
C ALA A 223 -12.01 -15.19 -23.35
N GLN A 224 -12.97 -15.88 -23.96
CA GLN A 224 -13.07 -17.32 -23.85
C GLN A 224 -11.86 -18.03 -24.49
N LEU A 225 -11.42 -17.59 -25.66
CA LEU A 225 -10.22 -18.15 -26.31
C LEU A 225 -8.97 -17.92 -25.50
N ASP A 226 -8.83 -16.72 -24.92
CA ASP A 226 -7.70 -16.37 -24.03
C ASP A 226 -7.72 -17.25 -22.75
N ALA A 227 -8.90 -17.51 -22.18
CA ALA A 227 -9.06 -18.41 -21.04
C ALA A 227 -8.74 -19.87 -21.39
N GLU A 228 -9.19 -20.36 -22.55
CA GLU A 228 -8.86 -21.70 -23.03
C GLU A 228 -7.36 -21.86 -23.30
N ALA A 229 -6.72 -20.84 -23.88
CA ALA A 229 -5.28 -20.82 -24.10
C ALA A 229 -4.53 -20.87 -22.75
N SER A 230 -4.93 -20.07 -21.76
CA SER A 230 -4.37 -20.12 -20.41
C SER A 230 -4.57 -21.49 -19.76
N ALA A 231 -5.75 -22.10 -19.88
CA ALA A 231 -6.03 -23.44 -19.35
C ALA A 231 -5.15 -24.53 -20.01
N ARG A 232 -4.90 -24.41 -21.33
CA ARG A 232 -3.97 -25.32 -22.04
C ARG A 232 -2.54 -25.15 -21.54
N LEU A 233 -2.09 -23.89 -21.34
CA LEU A 233 -0.77 -23.59 -20.77
C LEU A 233 -0.65 -24.13 -19.34
N ALA A 234 -1.67 -23.94 -18.49
CA ALA A 234 -1.72 -24.46 -17.14
C ALA A 234 -1.65 -26.00 -17.12
N LYS A 235 -2.37 -26.66 -18.02
CA LYS A 235 -2.33 -28.12 -18.16
C LYS A 235 -0.95 -28.60 -18.61
N ALA A 236 -0.36 -27.96 -19.61
CA ALA A 236 0.99 -28.27 -20.07
C ALA A 236 2.01 -28.06 -18.94
N ALA A 237 1.96 -26.91 -18.24
CA ALA A 237 2.83 -26.65 -17.10
C ALA A 237 2.62 -27.67 -15.95
N GLY A 238 1.39 -28.10 -15.70
CA GLY A 238 1.08 -29.13 -14.69
C GLY A 238 1.65 -30.50 -15.03
N VAL A 239 1.68 -30.86 -16.30
CA VAL A 239 2.32 -32.10 -16.78
C VAL A 239 3.85 -31.97 -16.68
N ASP A 240 4.39 -30.79 -17.01
CA ASP A 240 5.83 -30.55 -16.98
C ASP A 240 6.39 -30.31 -15.57
N LEU A 241 5.56 -30.08 -14.54
CA LEU A 241 6.00 -29.93 -13.15
C LEU A 241 6.81 -31.14 -12.62
N ALA A 242 6.61 -32.33 -13.22
CA ALA A 242 7.40 -33.51 -12.91
C ALA A 242 8.81 -33.48 -13.54
N THR A 243 9.01 -32.65 -14.57
CA THR A 243 10.25 -32.53 -15.36
C THR A 243 10.96 -31.20 -15.15
N ILE A 244 10.30 -30.22 -14.49
CA ILE A 244 10.87 -28.90 -14.20
C ILE A 244 12.01 -29.04 -13.19
N SER A 245 13.19 -28.58 -13.58
CA SER A 245 14.36 -28.52 -12.70
C SER A 245 14.19 -27.41 -11.66
N GLY A 246 14.02 -27.79 -10.41
CA GLY A 246 13.92 -26.89 -9.28
C GLY A 246 14.09 -27.64 -7.96
N THR A 247 14.35 -26.90 -6.90
CA THR A 247 14.37 -27.49 -5.56
C THR A 247 12.97 -27.94 -5.15
N PRO A 248 12.82 -28.90 -4.22
CA PRO A 248 11.50 -29.33 -3.74
C PRO A 248 10.63 -28.17 -3.23
N VAL A 249 11.25 -27.14 -2.64
CA VAL A 249 10.55 -25.93 -2.15
C VAL A 249 10.01 -25.10 -3.30
N GLN A 250 10.82 -24.84 -4.32
CA GLN A 250 10.40 -24.08 -5.51
C GLN A 250 9.21 -24.75 -6.19
N ILE A 251 9.27 -26.06 -6.35
CA ILE A 251 8.17 -26.85 -6.93
C ILE A 251 6.92 -26.80 -6.03
N SER A 252 7.09 -26.80 -4.72
CA SER A 252 5.96 -26.68 -3.78
C SER A 252 5.29 -25.32 -3.86
N ILE A 253 6.05 -24.22 -4.04
CA ILE A 253 5.51 -22.88 -4.25
C ILE A 253 4.70 -22.83 -5.54
N VAL A 254 5.22 -23.37 -6.64
CA VAL A 254 4.50 -23.40 -7.92
C VAL A 254 3.21 -24.22 -7.77
N LYS A 255 3.26 -25.39 -7.16
CA LYS A 255 2.06 -26.22 -6.90
C LYS A 255 1.04 -25.50 -6.04
N GLU A 256 1.49 -24.77 -5.02
CA GLU A 256 0.62 -23.96 -4.18
C GLU A 256 -0.04 -22.84 -4.98
N THR A 257 0.75 -22.13 -5.80
CA THR A 257 0.23 -21.04 -6.66
C THR A 257 -0.84 -21.55 -7.65
N MET A 258 -0.63 -22.71 -8.22
CA MET A 258 -1.59 -23.33 -9.17
C MET A 258 -2.97 -23.61 -8.56
N LYS A 259 -3.09 -23.75 -7.23
CA LYS A 259 -4.38 -23.93 -6.57
C LYS A 259 -5.29 -22.70 -6.67
N TYR A 260 -4.72 -21.55 -6.97
CA TYR A 260 -5.44 -20.27 -7.04
C TYR A 260 -5.82 -19.85 -8.46
N LEU A 261 -5.50 -20.67 -9.47
CA LEU A 261 -5.94 -20.43 -10.85
C LEU A 261 -7.47 -20.29 -10.91
N GLY A 262 -7.94 -19.28 -11.63
CA GLY A 262 -9.36 -18.97 -11.77
C GLY A 262 -9.94 -18.10 -10.66
N ILE A 263 -9.19 -17.77 -9.60
CA ILE A 263 -9.63 -16.80 -8.60
C ILE A 263 -9.65 -15.40 -9.22
N PRO A 264 -10.75 -14.62 -9.05
CA PRO A 264 -10.86 -13.29 -9.61
C PRO A 264 -9.75 -12.34 -9.13
N TYR A 265 -9.28 -11.49 -10.05
CA TYR A 265 -8.53 -10.31 -9.66
C TYR A 265 -9.41 -9.36 -8.85
N VAL A 266 -8.93 -8.95 -7.71
CA VAL A 266 -9.55 -7.91 -6.88
C VAL A 266 -8.47 -6.93 -6.45
N TRP A 267 -8.72 -5.65 -6.69
CA TRP A 267 -7.83 -4.59 -6.25
C TRP A 267 -7.55 -4.67 -4.75
N ALA A 268 -6.27 -4.54 -4.37
CA ALA A 268 -5.79 -4.73 -3.00
C ALA A 268 -6.18 -6.08 -2.36
N GLY A 269 -6.56 -7.07 -3.17
CA GLY A 269 -6.92 -8.41 -2.71
C GLY A 269 -5.67 -9.25 -2.41
N ALA A 270 -5.70 -9.97 -1.28
CA ALA A 270 -4.59 -10.80 -0.83
C ALA A 270 -5.04 -12.13 -0.23
N THR A 271 -6.26 -12.60 -0.55
CA THR A 271 -6.82 -13.84 0.01
C THR A 271 -7.63 -14.62 -1.03
N PRO A 272 -7.69 -15.95 -0.94
CA PRO A 272 -8.50 -16.75 -1.89
C PRO A 272 -9.99 -16.40 -1.90
N SER A 273 -10.55 -16.03 -0.76
CA SER A 273 -11.97 -15.68 -0.64
C SER A 273 -12.29 -14.25 -1.05
N GLY A 274 -11.31 -13.35 -0.94
CA GLY A 274 -11.45 -11.92 -1.30
C GLY A 274 -10.93 -11.59 -2.70
N GLY A 275 -10.30 -12.55 -3.39
CA GLY A 275 -9.57 -12.30 -4.63
C GLY A 275 -8.12 -11.87 -4.39
N PHE A 276 -7.38 -11.74 -5.48
CA PHE A 276 -5.97 -11.34 -5.47
C PHE A 276 -5.69 -10.20 -6.42
N ASP A 277 -4.85 -9.25 -6.02
CA ASP A 277 -4.06 -8.47 -6.96
C ASP A 277 -2.70 -9.17 -7.23
N CYS A 278 -1.87 -8.60 -8.10
CA CYS A 278 -0.61 -9.21 -8.51
C CYS A 278 0.34 -9.48 -7.33
N SER A 279 0.56 -8.49 -6.49
CA SER A 279 1.46 -8.55 -5.32
C SER A 279 0.83 -9.29 -4.13
N GLY A 280 -0.49 -9.25 -4.00
CA GLY A 280 -1.24 -9.98 -2.98
C GLY A 280 -1.22 -11.49 -3.20
N LEU A 281 -1.24 -11.95 -4.45
CA LEU A 281 -1.03 -13.37 -4.79
C LEU A 281 0.36 -13.83 -4.32
N VAL A 282 1.41 -13.07 -4.62
CA VAL A 282 2.77 -13.35 -4.19
C VAL A 282 2.87 -13.38 -2.67
N LEU A 283 2.41 -12.34 -2.01
CA LEU A 283 2.39 -12.21 -0.55
C LEU A 283 1.73 -13.45 0.10
N TYR A 284 0.54 -13.81 -0.36
CA TYR A 284 -0.22 -14.91 0.20
C TYR A 284 0.47 -16.28 0.02
N VAL A 285 0.98 -16.55 -1.19
CA VAL A 285 1.66 -17.81 -1.48
C VAL A 285 2.93 -17.95 -0.67
N TYR A 286 3.79 -16.94 -0.69
CA TYR A 286 5.10 -17.02 -0.04
C TYR A 286 5.03 -17.00 1.48
N ALA A 287 4.00 -16.38 2.07
CA ALA A 287 3.77 -16.46 3.51
C ALA A 287 3.62 -17.90 4.02
N LYS A 288 3.07 -18.82 3.21
CA LYS A 288 2.97 -20.25 3.54
C LYS A 288 4.32 -20.95 3.58
N PHE A 289 5.34 -20.35 3.00
CA PHE A 289 6.71 -20.85 2.97
C PHE A 289 7.66 -20.02 3.85
N GLY A 290 7.08 -19.24 4.79
CA GLY A 290 7.83 -18.47 5.78
C GLY A 290 8.43 -17.16 5.27
N VAL A 291 8.15 -16.75 4.02
CA VAL A 291 8.60 -15.47 3.47
C VAL A 291 7.50 -14.43 3.62
N GLN A 292 7.76 -13.39 4.41
CA GLN A 292 6.83 -12.29 4.63
C GLN A 292 7.13 -11.17 3.63
N PHE A 293 6.30 -11.04 2.62
CA PHE A 293 6.38 -9.95 1.66
C PHE A 293 5.49 -8.78 2.05
N PRO A 294 5.89 -7.53 1.77
CA PRO A 294 4.96 -6.40 1.78
C PRO A 294 3.96 -6.52 0.61
N HIS A 295 2.81 -5.87 0.74
CA HIS A 295 1.82 -5.80 -0.32
C HIS A 295 2.21 -4.67 -1.29
N GLY A 296 2.95 -4.99 -2.34
CA GLY A 296 3.41 -4.09 -3.38
C GLY A 296 4.55 -4.67 -4.20
N ALA A 297 4.43 -4.63 -5.53
CA ALA A 297 5.38 -5.23 -6.45
C ALA A 297 6.77 -4.55 -6.37
N THR A 298 6.81 -3.21 -6.29
CA THR A 298 8.07 -2.46 -6.12
C THR A 298 8.81 -2.86 -4.84
N MET A 299 8.09 -2.97 -3.74
CA MET A 299 8.70 -3.35 -2.45
C MET A 299 9.20 -4.80 -2.49
N GLN A 300 8.42 -5.71 -3.10
CA GLN A 300 8.82 -7.10 -3.30
C GLN A 300 10.07 -7.18 -4.17
N ALA A 301 10.15 -6.42 -5.27
CA ALA A 301 11.31 -6.40 -6.16
C ALA A 301 12.62 -6.04 -5.45
N HIS A 302 12.57 -5.12 -4.48
CA HIS A 302 13.74 -4.67 -3.73
C HIS A 302 14.21 -5.63 -2.65
N MET A 303 13.45 -6.70 -2.36
CA MET A 303 13.83 -7.70 -1.34
C MET A 303 14.56 -8.91 -1.92
N GLY A 304 14.61 -9.07 -3.24
CA GLY A 304 15.16 -10.25 -3.89
C GLY A 304 16.49 -10.01 -4.57
N ASP A 305 17.20 -11.10 -4.84
CA ASP A 305 18.45 -11.09 -5.62
C ASP A 305 18.14 -11.13 -7.11
N PRO A 306 18.59 -10.16 -7.93
CA PRO A 306 18.37 -10.15 -9.36
C PRO A 306 18.99 -11.36 -10.06
N VAL A 307 18.24 -11.99 -10.97
CA VAL A 307 18.73 -13.08 -11.81
C VAL A 307 18.41 -12.81 -13.28
N SER A 308 19.25 -13.33 -14.19
CA SER A 308 18.99 -13.23 -15.62
C SER A 308 17.87 -14.20 -16.04
N LEU A 309 17.20 -13.91 -17.17
CA LEU A 309 16.16 -14.79 -17.70
C LEU A 309 16.69 -16.22 -17.99
N SER A 310 17.93 -16.36 -18.41
CA SER A 310 18.57 -17.67 -18.66
C SER A 310 18.83 -18.47 -17.38
N GLN A 311 18.86 -17.81 -16.24
CA GLN A 311 19.07 -18.40 -14.91
C GLN A 311 17.77 -18.51 -14.10
N ALA A 312 16.64 -18.04 -14.69
CA ALA A 312 15.35 -18.06 -14.03
C ALA A 312 14.92 -19.50 -13.70
N GLN A 313 14.48 -19.70 -12.47
CA GLN A 313 14.01 -20.99 -11.93
C GLN A 313 12.57 -20.86 -11.45
N PRO A 314 11.83 -21.96 -11.37
CA PRO A 314 10.51 -21.97 -10.75
C PRO A 314 10.52 -21.27 -9.40
N ALA A 315 9.46 -20.53 -9.09
CA ALA A 315 9.33 -19.66 -7.91
C ALA A 315 10.26 -18.43 -7.88
N ASP A 316 10.95 -18.08 -8.95
CA ASP A 316 11.47 -16.71 -9.10
C ASP A 316 10.29 -15.77 -9.38
N LEU A 317 10.39 -14.52 -8.94
CA LEU A 317 9.38 -13.50 -9.23
C LEU A 317 9.79 -12.70 -10.48
N VAL A 318 8.84 -12.49 -11.37
CA VAL A 318 9.01 -11.72 -12.60
C VAL A 318 8.30 -10.38 -12.46
N PHE A 319 8.99 -9.27 -12.74
CA PHE A 319 8.50 -7.92 -12.53
C PHE A 319 8.42 -7.13 -13.83
N PHE A 320 7.42 -6.25 -13.89
CA PHE A 320 7.13 -5.40 -15.04
C PHE A 320 7.10 -3.94 -14.61
N GLY A 321 7.80 -3.09 -15.35
CA GLY A 321 7.98 -1.68 -15.02
C GLY A 321 9.41 -1.20 -15.26
N TYR A 322 9.94 -0.39 -14.36
CA TYR A 322 11.31 0.13 -14.43
C TYR A 322 11.93 0.16 -13.01
N PRO A 323 13.26 0.26 -12.86
CA PRO A 323 13.94 0.03 -11.58
C PRO A 323 13.44 0.84 -10.37
N ALA A 324 12.86 2.01 -10.60
CA ALA A 324 12.29 2.82 -9.52
C ALA A 324 10.82 2.48 -9.22
N PHE A 325 10.14 1.73 -10.12
CA PHE A 325 8.72 1.49 -10.00
C PHE A 325 8.26 0.28 -10.82
N TYR A 326 7.95 -0.82 -10.16
CA TYR A 326 7.37 -2.04 -10.74
C TYR A 326 5.88 -2.07 -10.43
N HIS A 327 5.05 -1.95 -11.46
CA HIS A 327 3.59 -1.93 -11.31
C HIS A 327 2.94 -3.32 -11.32
N HIS A 328 3.67 -4.35 -11.76
CA HIS A 328 3.14 -5.71 -11.83
C HIS A 328 4.19 -6.75 -11.46
N VAL A 329 3.72 -7.89 -10.93
CA VAL A 329 4.55 -9.03 -10.52
C VAL A 329 3.81 -10.35 -10.79
N GLY A 330 4.57 -11.40 -11.10
CA GLY A 330 4.07 -12.76 -11.19
C GLY A 330 5.10 -13.78 -10.73
N ILE A 331 4.67 -15.03 -10.59
CA ILE A 331 5.48 -16.14 -10.11
C ILE A 331 5.90 -16.99 -11.32
N TYR A 332 7.20 -17.04 -11.61
CA TYR A 332 7.75 -17.84 -12.69
C TYR A 332 7.59 -19.34 -12.39
N ILE A 333 7.14 -20.11 -13.38
CA ILE A 333 6.88 -21.54 -13.23
C ILE A 333 7.74 -22.43 -14.13
N GLY A 334 8.70 -21.81 -14.86
CA GLY A 334 9.55 -22.50 -15.82
C GLY A 334 9.05 -22.37 -17.27
N ASN A 335 9.90 -22.74 -18.22
CA ASN A 335 9.59 -22.80 -19.67
C ASN A 335 9.03 -21.49 -20.25
N GLY A 336 9.45 -20.32 -19.69
CA GLY A 336 8.95 -19.02 -20.14
C GLY A 336 7.50 -18.75 -19.72
N LEU A 337 6.97 -19.48 -18.74
CA LEU A 337 5.61 -19.31 -18.21
C LEU A 337 5.66 -18.74 -16.79
N PHE A 338 4.63 -17.98 -16.44
CA PHE A 338 4.44 -17.47 -15.10
C PHE A 338 2.95 -17.42 -14.71
N ILE A 339 2.66 -17.41 -13.42
CA ILE A 339 1.30 -17.24 -12.90
C ILE A 339 1.17 -15.81 -12.40
N GLU A 340 0.10 -15.16 -12.77
CA GLU A 340 -0.22 -13.78 -12.42
C GLU A 340 -1.68 -13.60 -12.05
N ALA A 341 -2.00 -12.57 -11.24
CA ALA A 341 -3.31 -11.95 -11.16
C ALA A 341 -3.23 -10.64 -11.97
N PRO A 342 -3.77 -10.59 -13.19
CA PRO A 342 -3.37 -9.56 -14.17
C PRO A 342 -4.03 -8.20 -13.93
N HIS A 343 -5.36 -8.11 -13.92
CA HIS A 343 -6.11 -6.85 -13.79
C HIS A 343 -7.59 -7.10 -13.48
N THR A 344 -8.32 -6.06 -13.13
CA THR A 344 -9.77 -6.10 -12.86
C THR A 344 -10.55 -6.72 -14.01
N GLY A 345 -11.42 -7.67 -13.69
CA GLY A 345 -12.25 -8.40 -14.66
C GLY A 345 -11.58 -9.63 -15.28
N ASP A 346 -10.37 -9.94 -14.84
CA ASP A 346 -9.64 -11.16 -15.17
C ASP A 346 -9.46 -12.05 -13.92
N VAL A 347 -8.80 -13.17 -14.08
CA VAL A 347 -8.58 -14.16 -13.02
C VAL A 347 -7.10 -14.51 -12.92
N VAL A 348 -6.69 -15.09 -11.80
CA VAL A 348 -5.36 -15.70 -11.68
C VAL A 348 -5.19 -16.74 -12.77
N LYS A 349 -4.13 -16.61 -13.57
CA LYS A 349 -3.92 -17.44 -14.77
C LYS A 349 -2.44 -17.68 -15.06
N VAL A 350 -2.18 -18.66 -15.94
CA VAL A 350 -0.87 -18.89 -16.55
C VAL A 350 -0.72 -18.03 -17.78
N SER A 351 0.39 -17.32 -17.88
CA SER A 351 0.74 -16.44 -19.00
C SER A 351 2.14 -16.74 -19.54
N GLN A 352 2.38 -16.36 -20.80
CA GLN A 352 3.71 -16.43 -21.39
C GLN A 352 4.50 -15.16 -21.06
N LEU A 353 5.76 -15.33 -20.69
CA LEU A 353 6.66 -14.21 -20.35
C LEU A 353 7.14 -13.46 -21.62
N ALA A 354 7.26 -14.20 -22.73
CA ALA A 354 7.71 -13.63 -23.99
C ALA A 354 6.77 -12.52 -24.49
N GLY A 355 7.34 -11.38 -24.86
CA GLY A 355 6.57 -10.23 -25.37
C GLY A 355 5.83 -9.40 -24.31
N ARG A 356 5.93 -9.74 -23.02
CA ARG A 356 5.24 -9.02 -21.93
C ARG A 356 6.04 -7.84 -21.35
N GLY A 357 7.32 -7.69 -21.72
CA GLY A 357 8.15 -6.59 -21.23
C GLY A 357 8.62 -6.78 -19.78
N CYS A 358 8.91 -8.01 -19.37
CA CYS A 358 9.56 -8.30 -18.09
C CYS A 358 10.92 -7.59 -18.03
N THR A 359 11.15 -6.81 -16.98
CA THR A 359 12.35 -5.96 -16.83
C THR A 359 13.25 -6.40 -15.69
N LEU A 360 12.73 -7.22 -14.76
CA LEU A 360 13.48 -7.75 -13.65
C LEU A 360 12.96 -9.14 -13.28
N ILE A 361 13.86 -10.03 -12.91
CA ILE A 361 13.55 -11.31 -12.27
C ILE A 361 14.34 -11.38 -10.97
N CYS A 362 13.68 -11.74 -9.87
CA CYS A 362 14.34 -11.87 -8.58
C CYS A 362 14.14 -13.26 -7.98
N ARG A 363 15.20 -13.74 -7.33
CA ARG A 363 15.19 -14.94 -6.48
C ARG A 363 15.19 -14.56 -5.03
N TYR A 364 14.51 -15.36 -4.23
CA TYR A 364 14.40 -15.14 -2.78
C TYR A 364 14.93 -16.35 -2.03
N PRO A 365 15.70 -16.15 -0.94
CA PRO A 365 16.13 -17.23 -0.08
C PRO A 365 14.92 -17.82 0.68
N ILE A 366 14.46 -18.99 0.27
CA ILE A 366 13.34 -19.68 0.91
C ILE A 366 13.92 -20.72 1.83
N ARG A 367 13.73 -20.55 3.13
CA ARG A 367 14.05 -21.54 4.14
C ARG A 367 12.76 -22.25 4.52
N LEU A 368 12.72 -23.56 4.37
CA LEU A 368 11.62 -24.34 4.97
C LEU A 368 11.68 -24.17 6.49
N PRO A 369 10.53 -23.98 7.14
CA PRO A 369 10.46 -23.93 8.60
C PRO A 369 10.89 -25.23 9.25
#